data_3fa03c0cfed907c857403639804b4933
#
_entry.id   3fa03c0cfed907c857403639804b4933
#
_cell.length_a   1.000
_cell.length_b   1.000
_cell.length_c   1.000
_cell.angle_alpha   90.00
_cell.angle_beta   90.00
_cell.angle_gamma   90.00
#
_symmetry.space_group_name_H-M   'P 1'
#
loop_
_entity.id
_entity.type
_entity.pdbx_description
1 polymer ?
#
loop_
_entity_poly.entity_id
_entity_poly.type
_entity_poly.pdbx_seq_one_letter_code
_entity_poly.pdbx_strand_id
1 'polypeptide(L)'
;MLLLAVSVRVLTLQFMRAHLNDPAWFQVGSYAKFDRQARDILEGRQKLFWIDDATRTDLAQYPPAFPALLTLIYKISGEPSAYSVQLVLWFADLILSFVLIAGIAWTAFGARAAIASSFLVAFSALFALYAAYPSADAPTTWFVLGGSWLLLLAFQRRSVWLAFAAGAVLGIACWLRVNPLYLCVGWAIVLLLLVRGAWILRLKLAAAVLVGTAVVIAPIVIRNYVVFPDFTPTGGTIGANLWEGLGETDLGRQHGFILGDDKMVEVERARMGWPADKPLDVQWPDGIRRDRERTRESMAFIRQHPIWYLRVMAGRMWGMLKVAGDPVPYTGVSGINVTSRKCLPATWQGGILAFAVNVLGSIQSVVRYLFLPLAAFGIYVAVRKDWRVSCLLLVTVVYYLVPGTAAHTEIRYVLPMHGILIAFASAAIVESIRLIRG
;
A
#
# COMPACT_ATOMS: atom_id res chain seq x y z
N MET A 1 20.31 18.21 -1.43
CA MET A 1 19.40 17.04 -1.38
C MET A 1 18.16 17.33 -0.50
N LEU A 2 18.34 17.68 0.76
CA LEU A 2 17.19 17.96 1.65
C LEU A 2 16.27 19.07 1.10
N LEU A 3 16.82 20.18 0.65
CA LEU A 3 16.06 21.28 0.04
C LEU A 3 15.21 20.80 -1.15
N LEU A 4 15.78 19.99 -2.01
CA LEU A 4 15.07 19.41 -3.15
C LEU A 4 13.91 18.52 -2.71
N ALA A 5 14.16 17.63 -1.76
CA ALA A 5 13.14 16.74 -1.21
C ALA A 5 11.97 17.52 -0.59
N VAL A 6 12.31 18.53 0.19
CA VAL A 6 11.32 19.44 0.79
C VAL A 6 10.55 20.20 -0.28
N SER A 7 11.23 20.73 -1.31
CA SER A 7 10.57 21.47 -2.40
C SER A 7 9.57 20.59 -3.17
N VAL A 8 9.98 19.37 -3.55
CA VAL A 8 9.07 18.43 -4.25
C VAL A 8 7.85 18.11 -3.38
N ARG A 9 8.08 17.83 -2.11
CA ARG A 9 6.98 17.50 -1.19
C ARG A 9 6.09 18.68 -0.84
N VAL A 10 6.65 19.89 -0.71
CA VAL A 10 5.85 21.11 -0.50
C VAL A 10 4.97 21.41 -1.71
N LEU A 11 5.52 21.32 -2.92
CA LEU A 11 4.74 21.50 -4.15
C LEU A 11 3.61 20.47 -4.24
N THR A 12 3.89 19.21 -3.93
CA THR A 12 2.88 18.15 -3.92
C THR A 12 1.82 18.36 -2.83
N LEU A 13 2.24 18.80 -1.64
CA LEU A 13 1.33 19.15 -0.54
C LEU A 13 0.35 20.25 -0.95
N GLN A 14 0.86 21.32 -1.56
CA GLN A 14 0.01 22.43 -2.01
C GLN A 14 -0.96 22.00 -3.13
N PHE A 15 -0.48 21.20 -4.06
CA PHE A 15 -1.32 20.61 -5.09
C PHE A 15 -2.46 19.78 -4.48
N MET A 16 -2.15 18.87 -3.56
CA MET A 16 -3.14 18.01 -2.91
C MET A 16 -4.09 18.81 -2.01
N ARG A 17 -3.59 19.88 -1.36
CA ARG A 17 -4.42 20.77 -0.55
C ARG A 17 -5.55 21.40 -1.35
N ALA A 18 -5.31 21.78 -2.61
CA ALA A 18 -6.32 22.35 -3.47
C ALA A 18 -7.48 21.38 -3.78
N HIS A 19 -7.25 20.07 -3.65
CA HIS A 19 -8.23 19.01 -3.90
C HIS A 19 -8.87 18.44 -2.63
N LEU A 20 -8.48 18.87 -1.43
CA LEU A 20 -9.02 18.32 -0.18
C LEU A 20 -10.52 18.48 -0.02
N ASN A 21 -11.10 19.52 -0.63
CA ASN A 21 -12.55 19.77 -0.63
C ASN A 21 -13.25 19.24 -1.89
N ASP A 22 -12.53 18.59 -2.78
CA ASP A 22 -13.10 18.02 -4.00
C ASP A 22 -13.71 16.64 -3.67
N PRO A 23 -15.03 16.46 -3.82
CA PRO A 23 -15.70 15.19 -3.55
C PRO A 23 -15.14 14.03 -4.35
N ALA A 24 -14.69 14.29 -5.58
CA ALA A 24 -14.09 13.26 -6.43
C ALA A 24 -12.76 12.71 -5.90
N TRP A 25 -12.10 13.44 -4.98
CA TRP A 25 -10.79 13.08 -4.48
C TRP A 25 -10.80 12.51 -3.05
N PHE A 26 -11.61 13.11 -2.15
CA PHE A 26 -11.51 12.81 -0.71
C PHE A 26 -12.83 12.50 -0.03
N GLN A 27 -13.94 12.99 -0.56
CA GLN A 27 -15.24 12.81 0.07
C GLN A 27 -15.91 11.48 -0.31
N VAL A 28 -15.32 10.73 -1.24
CA VAL A 28 -15.81 9.44 -1.71
C VAL A 28 -14.77 8.35 -1.39
N GLY A 29 -15.24 7.15 -1.08
CA GLY A 29 -14.38 5.99 -0.86
C GLY A 29 -13.79 5.88 0.54
N SER A 30 -12.59 5.31 0.64
CA SER A 30 -11.99 4.88 1.91
C SER A 30 -11.77 6.01 2.92
N TYR A 31 -11.36 7.21 2.46
CA TYR A 31 -11.11 8.31 3.39
C TYR A 31 -12.40 8.76 4.10
N ALA A 32 -13.49 8.93 3.37
CA ALA A 32 -14.76 9.34 3.95
C ALA A 32 -15.26 8.34 5.02
N LYS A 33 -15.01 7.05 4.81
CA LYS A 33 -15.35 6.00 5.79
C LYS A 33 -14.46 6.10 7.04
N PHE A 34 -13.16 6.30 6.88
CA PHE A 34 -12.25 6.49 8.00
C PHE A 34 -12.52 7.78 8.78
N ASP A 35 -12.80 8.88 8.09
CA ASP A 35 -13.16 10.17 8.70
C ASP A 35 -14.43 10.04 9.53
N ARG A 36 -15.47 9.39 8.99
CA ARG A 36 -16.72 9.12 9.73
C ARG A 36 -16.46 8.31 11.00
N GLN A 37 -15.71 7.22 10.89
CA GLN A 37 -15.36 6.40 12.06
C GLN A 37 -14.58 7.21 13.11
N ALA A 38 -13.63 8.04 12.69
CA ALA A 38 -12.86 8.87 13.61
C ALA A 38 -13.73 9.91 14.34
N ARG A 39 -14.71 10.51 13.65
CA ARG A 39 -15.70 11.43 14.25
C ARG A 39 -16.61 10.69 15.22
N ASP A 40 -17.09 9.50 14.86
CA ASP A 40 -17.92 8.69 15.72
C ASP A 40 -17.18 8.27 17.02
N ILE A 41 -15.87 8.00 16.92
CA ILE A 41 -15.02 7.74 18.10
C ILE A 41 -14.86 9.00 18.96
N LEU A 42 -14.59 10.16 18.36
CA LEU A 42 -14.46 11.44 19.08
C LEU A 42 -15.73 11.81 19.86
N GLU A 43 -16.88 11.58 19.26
CA GLU A 43 -18.19 11.87 19.83
C GLU A 43 -18.72 10.78 20.76
N GLY A 44 -17.96 9.70 20.97
CA GLY A 44 -18.31 8.59 21.85
C GLY A 44 -19.41 7.67 21.31
N ARG A 45 -19.81 7.83 20.03
CA ARG A 45 -20.79 6.94 19.37
C ARG A 45 -20.21 5.57 19.02
N GLN A 46 -18.90 5.49 18.87
CA GLN A 46 -18.18 4.26 18.56
C GLN A 46 -16.96 4.11 19.47
N LYS A 47 -16.68 2.89 19.93
CA LYS A 47 -15.46 2.57 20.65
C LYS A 47 -14.27 2.48 19.67
N LEU A 48 -13.09 2.83 20.14
CA LEU A 48 -11.86 2.84 19.33
C LEU A 48 -11.55 1.46 18.74
N PHE A 49 -11.74 0.41 19.50
CA PHE A 49 -11.33 -0.95 19.12
C PHE A 49 -12.49 -1.94 19.16
N TRP A 50 -13.30 -1.91 20.20
CA TRP A 50 -14.38 -2.88 20.40
C TRP A 50 -15.61 -2.51 19.58
N ILE A 51 -16.31 -3.52 19.06
CA ILE A 51 -17.55 -3.38 18.30
C ILE A 51 -18.66 -3.98 19.15
N ASP A 52 -19.61 -3.17 19.58
CA ASP A 52 -20.69 -3.59 20.46
C ASP A 52 -21.88 -4.21 19.69
N ASP A 53 -22.02 -3.87 18.42
CA ASP A 53 -23.11 -4.33 17.56
C ASP A 53 -22.58 -5.29 16.48
N ALA A 54 -22.92 -6.56 16.61
CA ALA A 54 -22.51 -7.62 15.67
C ALA A 54 -23.03 -7.42 14.24
N THR A 55 -24.02 -6.55 14.03
CA THR A 55 -24.52 -6.22 12.68
C THR A 55 -23.59 -5.25 11.94
N ARG A 56 -22.71 -4.52 12.66
CA ARG A 56 -21.78 -3.54 12.11
C ARG A 56 -20.57 -4.21 11.45
N THR A 57 -20.83 -5.07 10.49
CA THR A 57 -19.79 -5.77 9.69
C THR A 57 -18.93 -4.81 8.87
N ASP A 58 -19.42 -3.60 8.60
CA ASP A 58 -18.67 -2.49 8.01
C ASP A 58 -17.45 -2.09 8.85
N LEU A 59 -17.55 -2.17 10.19
CA LEU A 59 -16.45 -1.87 11.11
C LEU A 59 -15.36 -2.96 11.13
N ALA A 60 -15.68 -4.18 10.68
CA ALA A 60 -14.68 -5.23 10.51
C ALA A 60 -13.84 -5.03 9.25
N GLN A 61 -14.38 -4.35 8.24
CA GLN A 61 -13.74 -4.15 6.94
C GLN A 61 -12.42 -3.38 7.05
N TYR A 62 -12.43 -2.32 7.87
CA TYR A 62 -11.28 -1.45 8.03
C TYR A 62 -10.59 -1.69 9.36
N PRO A 63 -9.28 -2.03 9.35
CA PRO A 63 -8.53 -2.17 10.59
C PRO A 63 -8.52 -0.86 11.39
N PRO A 64 -8.51 -0.93 12.74
CA PRO A 64 -8.82 0.22 13.59
C PRO A 64 -7.71 1.26 13.73
N ALA A 65 -6.48 0.97 13.29
CA ALA A 65 -5.36 1.88 13.58
C ALA A 65 -5.42 3.20 12.80
N PHE A 66 -5.95 3.21 11.57
CA PHE A 66 -6.03 4.46 10.82
C PHE A 66 -7.15 5.37 11.35
N PRO A 67 -8.38 4.91 11.61
CA PRO A 67 -9.36 5.71 12.34
C PRO A 67 -8.84 6.21 13.70
N ALA A 68 -8.10 5.38 14.44
CA ALA A 68 -7.48 5.79 15.70
C ALA A 68 -6.47 6.93 15.53
N LEU A 69 -5.63 6.84 14.48
CA LEU A 69 -4.70 7.90 14.13
C LEU A 69 -5.42 9.20 13.76
N LEU A 70 -6.48 9.12 12.96
CA LEU A 70 -7.31 10.29 12.63
C LEU A 70 -7.92 10.91 13.90
N THR A 71 -8.50 10.08 14.77
CA THR A 71 -9.08 10.53 16.05
C THR A 71 -8.05 11.28 16.90
N LEU A 72 -6.83 10.74 17.00
CA LEU A 72 -5.73 11.38 17.73
C LEU A 72 -5.36 12.73 17.12
N ILE A 73 -5.22 12.78 15.78
CA ILE A 73 -4.90 14.02 15.07
C ILE A 73 -5.99 15.08 15.29
N TYR A 74 -7.26 14.70 15.15
CA TYR A 74 -8.40 15.60 15.36
C TYR A 74 -8.47 16.12 16.80
N LYS A 75 -8.18 15.25 17.77
CA LYS A 75 -8.14 15.65 19.18
C LYS A 75 -7.02 16.67 19.46
N ILE A 76 -5.85 16.49 18.83
CA ILE A 76 -4.71 17.40 19.00
C ILE A 76 -4.92 18.70 18.23
N SER A 77 -5.48 18.67 17.02
CA SER A 77 -5.76 19.86 16.21
C SER A 77 -6.96 20.67 16.70
N GLY A 78 -7.80 20.08 17.56
CA GLY A 78 -9.01 20.72 18.08
C GLY A 78 -10.21 20.65 17.12
N GLU A 79 -10.00 20.18 15.89
CA GLU A 79 -11.07 20.05 14.89
C GLU A 79 -10.83 18.86 13.94
N PRO A 80 -11.91 18.22 13.43
CA PRO A 80 -11.81 17.20 12.39
C PRO A 80 -11.45 17.84 11.03
N SER A 81 -10.19 17.80 10.65
CA SER A 81 -9.67 18.43 9.45
C SER A 81 -8.81 17.47 8.62
N ALA A 82 -9.19 17.25 7.36
CA ALA A 82 -8.39 16.50 6.40
C ALA A 82 -7.00 17.13 6.18
N TYR A 83 -6.92 18.47 6.31
CA TYR A 83 -5.66 19.19 6.19
C TYR A 83 -4.69 18.88 7.33
N SER A 84 -5.18 18.80 8.58
CA SER A 84 -4.36 18.39 9.72
C SER A 84 -3.79 16.99 9.54
N VAL A 85 -4.62 16.05 9.04
CA VAL A 85 -4.17 14.69 8.70
C VAL A 85 -3.11 14.73 7.61
N GLN A 86 -3.34 15.49 6.55
CA GLN A 86 -2.40 15.65 5.45
C GLN A 86 -1.03 16.16 5.94
N LEU A 87 -1.01 17.17 6.80
CA LEU A 87 0.23 17.72 7.35
C LEU A 87 1.00 16.70 8.17
N VAL A 88 0.31 15.96 9.05
CA VAL A 88 0.96 14.95 9.90
C VAL A 88 1.53 13.81 9.04
N LEU A 89 0.77 13.29 8.08
CA LEU A 89 1.25 12.22 7.20
C LEU A 89 2.41 12.69 6.31
N TRP A 90 2.30 13.89 5.77
CA TRP A 90 3.34 14.51 4.95
C TRP A 90 4.66 14.66 5.70
N PHE A 91 4.59 15.18 6.94
CA PHE A 91 5.78 15.37 7.77
C PHE A 91 6.41 14.05 8.19
N ALA A 92 5.57 13.08 8.58
CA ALA A 92 6.05 11.75 8.95
C ALA A 92 6.70 11.04 7.75
N ASP A 93 6.12 11.14 6.56
CA ASP A 93 6.69 10.53 5.35
C ASP A 93 8.02 11.18 4.93
N LEU A 94 8.14 12.51 5.08
CA LEU A 94 9.37 13.23 4.79
C LEU A 94 10.56 12.64 5.56
N ILE A 95 10.33 12.11 6.75
CA ILE A 95 11.38 11.49 7.57
C ILE A 95 11.45 9.98 7.32
N LEU A 96 10.32 9.29 7.48
CA LEU A 96 10.29 7.83 7.53
C LEU A 96 10.62 7.18 6.19
N SER A 97 10.09 7.68 5.07
CA SER A 97 10.40 7.10 3.76
C SER A 97 11.89 7.21 3.43
N PHE A 98 12.51 8.35 3.77
CA PHE A 98 13.96 8.51 3.57
C PHE A 98 14.78 7.58 4.46
N VAL A 99 14.50 7.58 5.77
CA VAL A 99 15.25 6.76 6.72
C VAL A 99 15.14 5.27 6.40
N LEU A 100 13.93 4.80 6.09
CA LEU A 100 13.67 3.38 5.87
C LEU A 100 14.29 2.90 4.54
N ILE A 101 14.09 3.63 3.45
CA ILE A 101 14.61 3.23 2.14
C ILE A 101 16.13 3.37 2.10
N ALA A 102 16.69 4.46 2.65
CA ALA A 102 18.13 4.63 2.76
C ALA A 102 18.76 3.60 3.71
N GLY A 103 18.08 3.23 4.81
CA GLY A 103 18.50 2.19 5.74
C GLY A 103 18.58 0.81 5.08
N ILE A 104 17.57 0.44 4.28
CA ILE A 104 17.58 -0.79 3.49
C ILE A 104 18.74 -0.76 2.48
N ALA A 105 18.88 0.33 1.71
CA ALA A 105 19.93 0.49 0.70
C ALA A 105 21.33 0.47 1.34
N TRP A 106 21.50 1.11 2.49
CA TRP A 106 22.76 1.06 3.23
C TRP A 106 23.12 -0.35 3.67
N THR A 107 22.17 -1.01 4.33
CA THR A 107 22.37 -2.35 4.89
C THR A 107 22.62 -3.39 3.81
N ALA A 108 21.96 -3.29 2.65
CA ALA A 108 22.10 -4.23 1.55
C ALA A 108 23.27 -3.91 0.61
N PHE A 109 23.51 -2.62 0.31
CA PHE A 109 24.38 -2.20 -0.80
C PHE A 109 25.43 -1.15 -0.42
N GLY A 110 25.39 -0.62 0.83
CA GLY A 110 26.37 0.30 1.39
C GLY A 110 26.00 1.78 1.28
N ALA A 111 26.84 2.65 1.87
CA ALA A 111 26.55 4.08 2.08
C ALA A 111 26.27 4.86 0.78
N ARG A 112 26.99 4.55 -0.33
CA ARG A 112 26.75 5.22 -1.62
C ARG A 112 25.36 4.92 -2.16
N ALA A 113 24.87 3.70 -1.98
CA ALA A 113 23.53 3.32 -2.38
C ALA A 113 22.47 4.02 -1.51
N ALA A 114 22.72 4.22 -0.20
CA ALA A 114 21.83 5.00 0.66
C ALA A 114 21.69 6.44 0.18
N ILE A 115 22.78 7.10 -0.22
CA ILE A 115 22.75 8.45 -0.78
C ILE A 115 21.96 8.47 -2.10
N ALA A 116 22.23 7.54 -3.00
CA ALA A 116 21.53 7.46 -4.28
C ALA A 116 20.03 7.18 -4.10
N SER A 117 19.65 6.29 -3.17
CA SER A 117 18.25 6.00 -2.86
C SER A 117 17.52 7.22 -2.30
N SER A 118 18.20 8.02 -1.46
CA SER A 118 17.63 9.27 -0.94
C SER A 118 17.34 10.28 -2.06
N PHE A 119 18.18 10.36 -3.10
CA PHE A 119 17.87 11.15 -4.29
C PHE A 119 16.63 10.64 -5.02
N LEU A 120 16.54 9.33 -5.26
CA LEU A 120 15.40 8.75 -5.95
C LEU A 120 14.09 8.97 -5.16
N VAL A 121 14.11 8.83 -3.84
CA VAL A 121 12.96 9.12 -2.97
C VAL A 121 12.59 10.61 -3.02
N ALA A 122 13.58 11.50 -3.06
CA ALA A 122 13.34 12.94 -3.14
C ALA A 122 12.56 13.32 -4.39
N PHE A 123 12.89 12.71 -5.54
CA PHE A 123 12.21 12.96 -6.81
C PHE A 123 10.96 12.10 -7.04
N SER A 124 10.71 11.10 -6.22
CA SER A 124 9.58 10.19 -6.42
C SER A 124 8.24 10.91 -6.29
N ALA A 125 7.55 11.07 -7.43
CA ALA A 125 6.20 11.61 -7.46
C ALA A 125 5.23 10.70 -6.68
N LEU A 126 5.43 9.39 -6.74
CA LEU A 126 4.60 8.40 -6.05
C LEU A 126 4.64 8.59 -4.53
N PHE A 127 5.85 8.61 -3.92
CA PHE A 127 5.98 8.82 -2.48
C PHE A 127 5.50 10.22 -2.06
N ALA A 128 5.82 11.26 -2.83
CA ALA A 128 5.38 12.60 -2.51
C ALA A 128 3.85 12.75 -2.54
N LEU A 129 3.18 12.12 -3.53
CA LEU A 129 1.73 12.16 -3.66
C LEU A 129 1.04 11.45 -2.49
N TYR A 130 1.43 10.21 -2.21
CA TYR A 130 0.76 9.43 -1.15
C TYR A 130 1.15 9.87 0.26
N ALA A 131 2.27 10.56 0.43
CA ALA A 131 2.55 11.29 1.67
C ALA A 131 1.52 12.40 1.95
N ALA A 132 1.10 13.10 0.90
CA ALA A 132 0.13 14.19 1.01
C ALA A 132 -1.34 13.72 0.87
N TYR A 133 -1.57 12.44 0.61
CA TYR A 133 -2.90 11.86 0.48
C TYR A 133 -3.35 11.28 1.83
N PRO A 134 -4.46 11.77 2.43
CA PRO A 134 -4.97 11.28 3.71
C PRO A 134 -5.48 9.83 3.61
N SER A 135 -4.59 8.86 3.62
CA SER A 135 -4.92 7.45 3.54
C SER A 135 -3.99 6.58 4.40
N ALA A 136 -4.40 5.35 4.67
CA ALA A 136 -3.60 4.38 5.41
C ALA A 136 -2.40 3.84 4.61
N ASP A 137 -2.24 4.20 3.33
CA ASP A 137 -1.26 3.59 2.43
C ASP A 137 0.18 3.99 2.78
N ALA A 138 0.44 5.29 3.01
CA ALA A 138 1.77 5.75 3.42
C ALA A 138 2.17 5.18 4.79
N PRO A 139 1.36 5.26 5.86
CA PRO A 139 1.67 4.61 7.13
C PRO A 139 1.90 3.11 7.01
N THR A 140 1.09 2.38 6.26
CA THR A 140 1.29 0.94 6.01
C THR A 140 2.65 0.69 5.36
N THR A 141 3.03 1.53 4.40
CA THR A 141 4.32 1.44 3.70
C THR A 141 5.49 1.60 4.66
N TRP A 142 5.44 2.55 5.60
CA TRP A 142 6.51 2.73 6.58
C TRP A 142 6.73 1.47 7.41
N PHE A 143 5.66 0.82 7.87
CA PHE A 143 5.77 -0.41 8.66
C PHE A 143 6.23 -1.60 7.81
N VAL A 144 5.79 -1.74 6.56
CA VAL A 144 6.28 -2.81 5.68
C VAL A 144 7.77 -2.63 5.35
N LEU A 145 8.21 -1.41 5.05
CA LEU A 145 9.62 -1.11 4.80
C LEU A 145 10.46 -1.27 6.08
N GLY A 146 9.95 -0.83 7.22
CA GLY A 146 10.59 -1.03 8.53
C GLY A 146 10.74 -2.51 8.88
N GLY A 147 9.69 -3.30 8.67
CA GLY A 147 9.73 -4.76 8.82
C GLY A 147 10.72 -5.41 7.86
N SER A 148 10.76 -4.98 6.58
CA SER A 148 11.73 -5.46 5.59
C SER A 148 13.17 -5.14 5.99
N TRP A 149 13.42 -3.97 6.55
CA TRP A 149 14.74 -3.60 7.05
C TRP A 149 15.15 -4.43 8.27
N LEU A 150 14.25 -4.59 9.24
CA LEU A 150 14.48 -5.48 10.39
C LEU A 150 14.70 -6.93 9.97
N LEU A 151 13.97 -7.43 8.98
CA LEU A 151 14.15 -8.75 8.40
C LEU A 151 15.56 -8.91 7.80
N LEU A 152 16.02 -7.89 7.05
CA LEU A 152 17.38 -7.87 6.50
C LEU A 152 18.44 -7.91 7.60
N LEU A 153 18.26 -7.12 8.66
CA LEU A 153 19.14 -7.16 9.84
C LEU A 153 19.08 -8.51 10.57
N ALA A 154 17.89 -9.09 10.70
CA ALA A 154 17.71 -10.43 11.28
C ALA A 154 18.46 -11.51 10.49
N PHE A 155 18.38 -11.44 9.16
CA PHE A 155 19.09 -12.33 8.25
C PHE A 155 20.62 -12.22 8.39
N GLN A 156 21.15 -10.99 8.39
CA GLN A 156 22.59 -10.74 8.51
C GLN A 156 23.15 -11.10 9.88
N ARG A 157 22.45 -10.73 10.96
CA ARG A 157 22.87 -10.94 12.35
C ARG A 157 22.42 -12.29 12.90
N ARG A 158 21.61 -13.06 12.17
CA ARG A 158 21.01 -14.33 12.62
C ARG A 158 20.25 -14.19 13.94
N SER A 159 19.59 -13.06 14.15
CA SER A 159 18.94 -12.70 15.40
C SER A 159 17.45 -13.04 15.37
N VAL A 160 17.03 -13.94 16.27
CA VAL A 160 15.64 -14.34 16.45
C VAL A 160 14.78 -13.16 16.92
N TRP A 161 15.34 -12.29 17.78
CA TRP A 161 14.64 -11.10 18.25
C TRP A 161 14.37 -10.08 17.15
N LEU A 162 15.32 -9.87 16.23
CA LEU A 162 15.09 -9.00 15.07
C LEU A 162 14.08 -9.61 14.11
N ALA A 163 14.06 -10.94 13.96
CA ALA A 163 13.05 -11.64 13.16
C ALA A 163 11.64 -11.48 13.78
N PHE A 164 11.53 -11.64 15.10
CA PHE A 164 10.29 -11.37 15.83
C PHE A 164 9.84 -9.93 15.67
N ALA A 165 10.75 -8.96 15.84
CA ALA A 165 10.46 -7.55 15.66
C ALA A 165 10.01 -7.21 14.22
N ALA A 166 10.64 -7.84 13.20
CA ALA A 166 10.21 -7.70 11.81
C ALA A 166 8.76 -8.16 11.60
N GLY A 167 8.41 -9.33 12.16
CA GLY A 167 7.03 -9.83 12.15
C GLY A 167 6.07 -8.95 12.93
N ALA A 168 6.45 -8.47 14.10
CA ALA A 168 5.62 -7.57 14.92
C ALA A 168 5.34 -6.24 14.21
N VAL A 169 6.35 -5.65 13.58
CA VAL A 169 6.21 -4.41 12.78
C VAL A 169 5.31 -4.64 11.57
N LEU A 170 5.41 -5.80 10.91
CA LEU A 170 4.47 -6.18 9.85
C LEU A 170 3.03 -6.35 10.39
N GLY A 171 2.89 -6.91 11.60
CA GLY A 171 1.61 -6.98 12.29
C GLY A 171 0.99 -5.61 12.52
N ILE A 172 1.78 -4.59 12.87
CA ILE A 172 1.30 -3.19 12.98
C ILE A 172 0.83 -2.67 11.62
N ALA A 173 1.53 -3.00 10.51
CA ALA A 173 1.05 -2.67 9.18
C ALA A 173 -0.35 -3.24 8.92
N CYS A 174 -0.64 -4.45 9.41
CA CYS A 174 -1.95 -5.10 9.27
C CYS A 174 -3.06 -4.41 10.08
N TRP A 175 -2.74 -3.63 11.12
CA TRP A 175 -3.69 -2.79 11.84
C TRP A 175 -4.10 -1.53 11.06
N LEU A 176 -3.31 -1.16 10.05
CA LEU A 176 -3.61 -0.07 9.13
C LEU A 176 -4.31 -0.59 7.87
N ARG A 177 -3.80 -1.67 7.29
CA ARG A 177 -4.33 -2.38 6.13
C ARG A 177 -4.00 -3.87 6.21
N VAL A 178 -4.95 -4.71 5.82
CA VAL A 178 -4.79 -6.17 5.92
C VAL A 178 -3.92 -6.76 4.82
N ASN A 179 -3.77 -6.05 3.70
CA ASN A 179 -3.07 -6.54 2.52
C ASN A 179 -1.64 -7.10 2.75
N PRO A 180 -0.80 -6.62 3.72
CA PRO A 180 0.51 -7.22 3.96
C PRO A 180 0.49 -8.51 4.79
N LEU A 181 -0.65 -8.99 5.25
CA LEU A 181 -0.74 -10.10 6.22
C LEU A 181 0.05 -11.34 5.81
N TYR A 182 -0.14 -11.82 4.59
CA TYR A 182 0.51 -13.05 4.13
C TYR A 182 1.98 -12.87 3.73
N LEU A 183 2.50 -11.64 3.75
CA LEU A 183 3.92 -11.38 3.50
C LEU A 183 4.80 -12.03 4.56
N CYS A 184 4.31 -12.19 5.81
CA CYS A 184 5.03 -12.90 6.87
C CYS A 184 5.36 -14.36 6.48
N VAL A 185 4.48 -15.02 5.73
CA VAL A 185 4.71 -16.38 5.22
C VAL A 185 5.84 -16.37 4.18
N GLY A 186 5.81 -15.43 3.25
CA GLY A 186 6.89 -15.25 2.27
C GLY A 186 8.24 -14.99 2.96
N TRP A 187 8.28 -14.14 3.98
CA TRP A 187 9.47 -13.87 4.78
C TRP A 187 9.97 -15.11 5.54
N ALA A 188 9.05 -15.88 6.14
CA ALA A 188 9.40 -17.12 6.83
C ALA A 188 10.00 -18.15 5.88
N ILE A 189 9.41 -18.35 4.69
CA ILE A 189 9.93 -19.24 3.65
C ILE A 189 11.34 -18.85 3.23
N VAL A 190 11.56 -17.57 2.97
CA VAL A 190 12.87 -17.07 2.51
C VAL A 190 13.93 -17.24 3.61
N LEU A 191 13.59 -17.01 4.88
CA LEU A 191 14.51 -17.27 6.00
C LEU A 191 14.85 -18.77 6.11
N LEU A 192 13.88 -19.66 5.96
CA LEU A 192 14.11 -21.11 5.96
C LEU A 192 15.07 -21.54 4.85
N LEU A 193 14.92 -20.96 3.65
CA LEU A 193 15.69 -21.37 2.47
C LEU A 193 17.08 -20.71 2.41
N LEU A 194 17.21 -19.44 2.80
CA LEU A 194 18.39 -18.64 2.50
C LEU A 194 19.37 -18.49 3.67
N VAL A 195 18.93 -18.63 4.93
CA VAL A 195 19.83 -18.49 6.08
C VAL A 195 20.84 -19.63 6.12
N ARG A 196 22.11 -19.31 6.27
CA ARG A 196 23.19 -20.30 6.48
C ARG A 196 23.22 -20.72 7.94
N GLY A 197 23.43 -22.01 8.21
CA GLY A 197 23.57 -22.56 9.55
C GLY A 197 22.65 -23.74 9.82
N ALA A 198 22.58 -24.14 11.07
CA ALA A 198 21.78 -25.27 11.51
C ALA A 198 20.30 -25.07 11.18
N TRP A 199 19.61 -26.16 10.82
CA TRP A 199 18.17 -26.12 10.48
C TRP A 199 17.32 -25.51 11.60
N ILE A 200 17.69 -25.82 12.87
CA ILE A 200 16.97 -25.27 14.02
C ILE A 200 17.02 -23.74 14.10
N LEU A 201 18.12 -23.11 13.69
CA LEU A 201 18.20 -21.65 13.62
C LEU A 201 17.27 -21.09 12.56
N ARG A 202 17.22 -21.70 11.37
CA ARG A 202 16.31 -21.29 10.28
C ARG A 202 14.86 -21.39 10.73
N LEU A 203 14.49 -22.48 11.40
CA LEU A 203 13.17 -22.69 11.98
C LEU A 203 12.84 -21.63 13.04
N LYS A 204 13.77 -21.35 13.95
CA LYS A 204 13.58 -20.30 14.97
C LYS A 204 13.35 -18.93 14.35
N LEU A 205 14.10 -18.55 13.32
CA LEU A 205 13.95 -17.25 12.64
C LEU A 205 12.61 -17.16 11.90
N ALA A 206 12.24 -18.20 11.16
CA ALA A 206 10.95 -18.25 10.44
C ALA A 206 9.77 -18.24 11.42
N ALA A 207 9.83 -19.06 12.47
CA ALA A 207 8.80 -19.08 13.51
C ALA A 207 8.68 -17.72 14.22
N ALA A 208 9.80 -17.05 14.50
CA ALA A 208 9.81 -15.74 15.16
C ALA A 208 9.08 -14.67 14.34
N VAL A 209 9.26 -14.64 13.02
CA VAL A 209 8.51 -13.72 12.14
C VAL A 209 7.00 -14.01 12.21
N LEU A 210 6.61 -15.27 12.08
CA LEU A 210 5.21 -15.68 12.13
C LEU A 210 4.57 -15.36 13.49
N VAL A 211 5.27 -15.71 14.59
CA VAL A 211 4.80 -15.43 15.95
C VAL A 211 4.72 -13.93 16.21
N GLY A 212 5.73 -13.15 15.80
CA GLY A 212 5.70 -11.68 15.93
C GLY A 212 4.49 -11.07 15.23
N THR A 213 4.19 -11.50 14.00
CA THR A 213 2.99 -11.05 13.29
C THR A 213 1.71 -11.51 13.99
N ALA A 214 1.63 -12.79 14.37
CA ALA A 214 0.46 -13.38 15.01
C ALA A 214 0.10 -12.70 16.34
N VAL A 215 1.09 -12.45 17.20
CA VAL A 215 0.88 -11.77 18.49
C VAL A 215 0.27 -10.38 18.30
N VAL A 216 0.76 -9.63 17.32
CA VAL A 216 0.26 -8.25 17.08
C VAL A 216 -1.13 -8.24 16.46
N ILE A 217 -1.47 -9.18 15.57
CA ILE A 217 -2.81 -9.22 14.97
C ILE A 217 -3.85 -9.97 15.83
N ALA A 218 -3.40 -10.78 16.81
CA ALA A 218 -4.28 -11.59 17.65
C ALA A 218 -5.46 -10.80 18.27
N PRO A 219 -5.29 -9.58 18.81
CA PRO A 219 -6.41 -8.82 19.34
C PRO A 219 -7.54 -8.59 18.32
N ILE A 220 -7.20 -8.28 17.04
CA ILE A 220 -8.22 -8.11 15.99
C ILE A 220 -8.94 -9.43 15.72
N VAL A 221 -8.17 -10.52 15.61
CA VAL A 221 -8.72 -11.85 15.33
C VAL A 221 -9.66 -12.30 16.46
N ILE A 222 -9.22 -12.12 17.71
CA ILE A 222 -10.02 -12.45 18.91
C ILE A 222 -11.30 -11.60 18.95
N ARG A 223 -11.19 -10.28 18.73
CA ARG A 223 -12.37 -9.40 18.67
C ARG A 223 -13.37 -9.89 17.62
N ASN A 224 -12.90 -10.14 16.41
CA ASN A 224 -13.76 -10.56 15.31
C ASN A 224 -14.42 -11.92 15.58
N TYR A 225 -13.68 -12.85 16.22
CA TYR A 225 -14.22 -14.15 16.62
C TYR A 225 -15.32 -14.04 17.68
N VAL A 226 -15.16 -13.12 18.63
CA VAL A 226 -16.13 -12.93 19.72
C VAL A 226 -17.36 -12.15 19.27
N VAL A 227 -17.17 -11.15 18.39
CA VAL A 227 -18.23 -10.20 18.04
C VAL A 227 -19.10 -10.71 16.89
N PHE A 228 -18.50 -11.29 15.84
CA PHE A 228 -19.26 -11.63 14.64
C PHE A 228 -19.68 -13.09 14.60
N PRO A 229 -20.97 -13.39 14.29
CA PRO A 229 -21.44 -14.76 14.14
C PRO A 229 -20.77 -15.50 12.97
N ASP A 230 -20.45 -14.76 11.91
CA ASP A 230 -19.64 -15.24 10.77
C ASP A 230 -18.19 -14.81 10.99
N PHE A 231 -17.31 -15.79 11.27
CA PHE A 231 -15.91 -15.49 11.57
C PHE A 231 -15.15 -14.95 10.37
N THR A 232 -14.51 -13.82 10.56
CA THR A 232 -13.47 -13.30 9.66
C THR A 232 -12.22 -12.97 10.48
N PRO A 233 -11.03 -13.55 10.17
CA PRO A 233 -9.83 -13.30 10.97
C PRO A 233 -9.41 -11.83 10.95
N THR A 234 -9.60 -11.18 9.81
CA THR A 234 -9.32 -9.76 9.58
C THR A 234 -10.41 -9.19 8.68
N GLY A 235 -10.32 -7.93 8.30
CA GLY A 235 -11.35 -7.30 7.46
C GLY A 235 -11.65 -8.10 6.18
N GLY A 236 -12.92 -8.32 5.91
CA GLY A 236 -13.41 -9.08 4.76
C GLY A 236 -13.68 -8.18 3.56
N THR A 237 -12.72 -8.06 2.63
CA THR A 237 -12.91 -7.32 1.36
C THR A 237 -12.33 -8.07 0.17
N ILE A 238 -11.94 -9.32 0.34
CA ILE A 238 -11.36 -10.11 -0.74
C ILE A 238 -12.38 -10.31 -1.85
N GLY A 239 -13.63 -10.63 -1.50
CA GLY A 239 -14.71 -10.84 -2.45
C GLY A 239 -15.05 -9.57 -3.23
N ALA A 240 -15.17 -8.44 -2.54
CA ALA A 240 -15.42 -7.15 -3.18
C ALA A 240 -14.28 -6.79 -4.16
N ASN A 241 -13.03 -6.89 -3.72
CA ASN A 241 -11.88 -6.60 -4.57
C ASN A 241 -11.74 -7.55 -5.77
N LEU A 242 -12.08 -8.84 -5.62
CA LEU A 242 -12.10 -9.78 -6.75
C LEU A 242 -13.21 -9.42 -7.73
N TRP A 243 -14.39 -9.09 -7.23
CA TRP A 243 -15.54 -8.72 -8.05
C TRP A 243 -15.29 -7.45 -8.86
N GLU A 244 -14.78 -6.40 -8.20
CA GLU A 244 -14.33 -5.18 -8.87
C GLU A 244 -13.25 -5.46 -9.89
N GLY A 245 -12.24 -6.24 -9.51
CA GLY A 245 -11.15 -6.60 -10.40
C GLY A 245 -11.62 -7.36 -11.64
N LEU A 246 -12.64 -8.20 -11.56
CA LEU A 246 -13.27 -8.81 -12.73
C LEU A 246 -14.08 -7.80 -13.52
N GLY A 247 -14.80 -6.89 -12.85
CA GLY A 247 -15.57 -5.82 -13.46
C GLY A 247 -14.75 -4.78 -14.24
N GLU A 248 -13.44 -4.68 -13.97
CA GLU A 248 -12.50 -3.90 -14.77
C GLU A 248 -12.31 -4.47 -16.19
N THR A 249 -12.59 -5.74 -16.40
CA THR A 249 -12.32 -6.45 -17.65
C THR A 249 -13.58 -6.57 -18.53
N ASP A 250 -13.40 -6.60 -19.86
CA ASP A 250 -14.53 -6.77 -20.78
C ASP A 250 -15.25 -8.09 -20.56
N LEU A 251 -14.52 -9.18 -20.43
CA LEU A 251 -15.10 -10.51 -20.21
C LEU A 251 -15.85 -10.57 -18.87
N GLY A 252 -15.28 -10.01 -17.81
CA GLY A 252 -15.96 -9.97 -16.52
C GLY A 252 -17.26 -9.17 -16.57
N ARG A 253 -17.27 -7.99 -17.22
CA ARG A 253 -18.48 -7.18 -17.39
C ARG A 253 -19.58 -7.92 -18.17
N GLN A 254 -19.21 -8.67 -19.21
CA GLN A 254 -20.16 -9.50 -19.97
C GLN A 254 -20.82 -10.59 -19.09
N HIS A 255 -20.15 -11.01 -18.02
CA HIS A 255 -20.66 -12.00 -17.06
C HIS A 255 -21.27 -11.38 -15.79
N GLY A 256 -21.49 -10.07 -15.79
CA GLY A 256 -22.22 -9.35 -14.71
C GLY A 256 -21.34 -8.89 -13.53
N PHE A 257 -20.00 -8.99 -13.65
CA PHE A 257 -19.11 -8.35 -12.70
C PHE A 257 -19.05 -6.84 -12.97
N ILE A 258 -18.95 -6.03 -11.92
CA ILE A 258 -19.11 -4.59 -12.03
C ILE A 258 -17.96 -3.88 -11.30
N LEU A 259 -17.47 -2.82 -11.91
CA LEU A 259 -16.50 -1.91 -11.32
C LEU A 259 -17.22 -0.82 -10.54
N GLY A 260 -16.79 -0.62 -9.31
CA GLY A 260 -17.22 0.43 -8.40
C GLY A 260 -18.21 -0.03 -7.34
N ASP A 261 -17.90 0.36 -6.10
CA ASP A 261 -18.66 0.03 -4.89
C ASP A 261 -20.15 0.33 -5.04
N ASP A 262 -20.51 1.53 -5.49
CA ASP A 262 -21.91 1.97 -5.59
C ASP A 262 -22.73 1.09 -6.54
N LYS A 263 -22.17 0.81 -7.71
CA LYS A 263 -22.83 -0.05 -8.71
C LYS A 263 -22.93 -1.50 -8.25
N MET A 264 -21.93 -2.01 -7.52
CA MET A 264 -21.96 -3.34 -6.91
C MET A 264 -23.10 -3.43 -5.89
N VAL A 265 -23.25 -2.40 -5.05
CA VAL A 265 -24.34 -2.28 -4.08
C VAL A 265 -25.72 -2.24 -4.78
N GLU A 266 -25.87 -1.51 -5.88
CA GLU A 266 -27.12 -1.47 -6.65
C GLU A 266 -27.52 -2.86 -7.18
N VAL A 267 -26.57 -3.59 -7.76
CA VAL A 267 -26.84 -4.95 -8.25
C VAL A 267 -27.20 -5.92 -7.13
N GLU A 268 -26.49 -5.86 -6.02
CA GLU A 268 -26.81 -6.70 -4.86
C GLU A 268 -28.14 -6.32 -4.24
N ARG A 269 -28.48 -5.04 -4.17
CA ARG A 269 -29.80 -4.55 -3.75
C ARG A 269 -30.91 -5.19 -4.56
N ALA A 270 -30.77 -5.19 -5.88
CA ALA A 270 -31.75 -5.80 -6.77
C ALA A 270 -31.82 -7.33 -6.59
N ARG A 271 -30.69 -8.02 -6.46
CA ARG A 271 -30.62 -9.49 -6.26
C ARG A 271 -31.28 -9.94 -4.93
N MET A 272 -31.08 -9.14 -3.87
CA MET A 272 -31.62 -9.46 -2.53
C MET A 272 -33.05 -8.96 -2.33
N GLY A 273 -33.61 -8.19 -3.24
CA GLY A 273 -34.89 -7.49 -3.00
C GLY A 273 -34.81 -6.50 -1.83
N TRP A 274 -33.63 -5.92 -1.58
CA TRP A 274 -33.42 -5.01 -0.46
C TRP A 274 -34.12 -3.68 -0.70
N PRO A 275 -34.94 -3.18 0.26
CA PRO A 275 -35.71 -1.97 0.07
C PRO A 275 -34.83 -0.76 -0.28
N ALA A 276 -35.31 0.08 -1.21
CA ALA A 276 -34.57 1.24 -1.68
C ALA A 276 -34.37 2.32 -0.60
N ASP A 277 -35.29 2.40 0.35
CA ASP A 277 -35.28 3.33 1.49
C ASP A 277 -34.34 2.90 2.61
N LYS A 278 -33.90 1.62 2.60
CA LYS A 278 -32.95 1.11 3.60
C LYS A 278 -31.52 1.28 3.15
N PRO A 279 -30.64 1.74 4.06
CA PRO A 279 -29.22 1.85 3.72
C PRO A 279 -28.64 0.47 3.38
N LEU A 280 -27.74 0.45 2.40
CA LEU A 280 -26.96 -0.71 1.98
C LEU A 280 -25.57 -0.23 1.59
N ASP A 281 -24.54 -0.85 2.14
CA ASP A 281 -23.14 -0.61 1.78
C ASP A 281 -22.51 -1.94 1.35
N VAL A 282 -21.34 -1.91 0.76
CA VAL A 282 -20.56 -3.10 0.35
C VAL A 282 -20.39 -4.11 1.50
N GLN A 283 -20.26 -3.61 2.73
CA GLN A 283 -19.98 -4.44 3.91
C GLN A 283 -21.07 -4.40 4.99
N TRP A 284 -22.23 -3.82 4.71
CA TRP A 284 -23.35 -3.79 5.64
C TRP A 284 -24.70 -3.80 4.87
N PRO A 285 -25.72 -4.53 5.34
CA PRO A 285 -25.70 -5.58 6.36
C PRO A 285 -25.09 -6.89 5.84
N ASP A 286 -24.80 -7.84 6.74
CA ASP A 286 -24.26 -9.17 6.42
C ASP A 286 -23.00 -9.17 5.54
N GLY A 287 -22.16 -8.14 5.68
CA GLY A 287 -21.02 -7.90 4.80
C GLY A 287 -20.03 -9.06 4.73
N ILE A 288 -19.81 -9.79 5.83
CA ILE A 288 -18.91 -10.95 5.84
C ILE A 288 -19.46 -12.09 4.97
N ARG A 289 -20.76 -12.37 5.08
CA ARG A 289 -21.42 -13.42 4.29
C ARG A 289 -21.45 -13.06 2.81
N ARG A 290 -21.84 -11.83 2.50
CA ARG A 290 -21.87 -11.31 1.13
C ARG A 290 -20.47 -11.32 0.50
N ASP A 291 -19.41 -10.98 1.24
CA ASP A 291 -18.04 -11.03 0.75
C ASP A 291 -17.58 -12.47 0.42
N ARG A 292 -18.01 -13.46 1.22
CA ARG A 292 -17.78 -14.88 0.90
C ARG A 292 -18.51 -15.32 -0.37
N GLU A 293 -19.72 -14.85 -0.60
CA GLU A 293 -20.49 -15.14 -1.83
C GLU A 293 -19.79 -14.55 -3.05
N ARG A 294 -19.39 -13.27 -2.98
CA ARG A 294 -18.59 -12.62 -4.04
C ARG A 294 -17.29 -13.38 -4.31
N THR A 295 -16.61 -13.81 -3.24
CA THR A 295 -15.39 -14.61 -3.38
C THR A 295 -15.66 -15.91 -4.10
N ARG A 296 -16.75 -16.62 -3.76
CA ARG A 296 -17.13 -17.89 -4.40
C ARG A 296 -17.46 -17.70 -5.87
N GLU A 297 -18.26 -16.71 -6.22
CA GLU A 297 -18.63 -16.39 -7.61
C GLU A 297 -17.38 -16.02 -8.43
N SER A 298 -16.55 -15.12 -7.91
CA SER A 298 -15.33 -14.69 -8.58
C SER A 298 -14.36 -15.85 -8.81
N MET A 299 -14.15 -16.70 -7.81
CA MET A 299 -13.25 -17.85 -7.92
C MET A 299 -13.80 -18.91 -8.85
N ALA A 300 -15.12 -19.12 -8.92
CA ALA A 300 -15.74 -20.03 -9.88
C ALA A 300 -15.49 -19.54 -11.32
N PHE A 301 -15.67 -18.25 -11.57
CA PHE A 301 -15.41 -17.63 -12.86
C PHE A 301 -13.92 -17.71 -13.26
N ILE A 302 -13.01 -17.38 -12.35
CA ILE A 302 -11.55 -17.46 -12.59
C ILE A 302 -11.14 -18.91 -12.94
N ARG A 303 -11.69 -19.92 -12.25
CA ARG A 303 -11.41 -21.33 -12.53
C ARG A 303 -11.88 -21.78 -13.91
N GLN A 304 -12.93 -21.17 -14.44
CA GLN A 304 -13.40 -21.43 -15.81
C GLN A 304 -12.52 -20.76 -16.86
N HIS A 305 -11.82 -19.69 -16.51
CA HIS A 305 -11.00 -18.89 -17.42
C HIS A 305 -9.55 -18.67 -16.94
N PRO A 306 -8.80 -19.72 -16.54
CA PRO A 306 -7.53 -19.55 -15.81
C PRO A 306 -6.43 -18.88 -16.65
N ILE A 307 -6.28 -19.25 -17.91
CA ILE A 307 -5.25 -18.68 -18.79
C ILE A 307 -5.54 -17.21 -19.09
N TRP A 308 -6.80 -16.88 -19.32
CA TRP A 308 -7.23 -15.49 -19.50
C TRP A 308 -6.92 -14.67 -18.25
N TYR A 309 -7.24 -15.20 -17.06
CA TYR A 309 -6.99 -14.48 -15.82
C TYR A 309 -5.51 -14.25 -15.53
N LEU A 310 -4.64 -15.20 -15.86
CA LEU A 310 -3.19 -15.01 -15.80
C LEU A 310 -2.71 -13.88 -16.72
N ARG A 311 -3.31 -13.70 -17.90
CA ARG A 311 -3.02 -12.55 -18.78
C ARG A 311 -3.47 -11.23 -18.17
N VAL A 312 -4.65 -11.21 -17.52
CA VAL A 312 -5.13 -10.02 -16.78
C VAL A 312 -4.16 -9.66 -15.66
N MET A 313 -3.72 -10.65 -14.87
CA MET A 313 -2.73 -10.42 -13.83
C MET A 313 -1.40 -9.89 -14.39
N ALA A 314 -0.91 -10.45 -15.47
CA ALA A 314 0.32 -9.97 -16.13
C ALA A 314 0.19 -8.51 -16.61
N GLY A 315 -0.96 -8.13 -17.16
CA GLY A 315 -1.26 -6.75 -17.53
C GLY A 315 -1.24 -5.80 -16.32
N ARG A 316 -1.85 -6.22 -15.20
CA ARG A 316 -1.83 -5.47 -13.94
C ARG A 316 -0.43 -5.33 -13.37
N MET A 317 0.37 -6.42 -13.35
CA MET A 317 1.77 -6.39 -12.92
C MET A 317 2.57 -5.36 -13.72
N TRP A 318 2.39 -5.33 -15.03
CA TRP A 318 3.03 -4.37 -15.91
C TRP A 318 2.59 -2.93 -15.58
N GLY A 319 1.30 -2.71 -15.36
CA GLY A 319 0.75 -1.41 -14.93
C GLY A 319 1.35 -0.94 -13.62
N MET A 320 1.48 -1.84 -12.63
CA MET A 320 2.06 -1.56 -11.32
C MET A 320 3.55 -1.22 -11.36
N LEU A 321 4.30 -1.88 -12.23
CA LEU A 321 5.72 -1.58 -12.45
C LEU A 321 5.93 -0.25 -13.15
N LYS A 322 5.07 0.09 -14.10
CA LYS A 322 5.17 1.33 -14.89
C LYS A 322 5.08 2.59 -14.04
N VAL A 323 4.28 2.57 -12.97
CA VAL A 323 4.02 3.69 -12.04
C VAL A 323 3.89 5.01 -12.76
N ALA A 324 3.25 5.02 -13.86
CA ALA A 324 3.51 6.14 -14.63
C ALA A 324 2.53 6.44 -15.75
N GLY A 325 1.83 7.51 -15.59
CA GLY A 325 1.38 8.37 -16.64
C GLY A 325 -0.01 8.10 -17.10
N ASP A 326 -0.25 7.43 -18.12
CA ASP A 326 -1.61 7.23 -18.58
C ASP A 326 -2.35 6.33 -17.59
N PRO A 327 -3.59 6.65 -17.25
CA PRO A 327 -4.41 5.75 -16.48
C PRO A 327 -4.35 4.39 -17.18
N VAL A 328 -3.63 3.48 -16.57
CA VAL A 328 -3.87 2.08 -16.91
C VAL A 328 -5.34 1.89 -16.57
N PRO A 329 -6.18 1.42 -17.50
CA PRO A 329 -7.64 1.38 -17.29
C PRO A 329 -8.07 0.62 -16.04
N TYR A 330 -7.16 0.13 -15.25
CA TYR A 330 -7.39 -0.73 -14.10
C TYR A 330 -6.81 -0.20 -12.78
N THR A 331 -6.32 1.03 -12.73
CA THR A 331 -5.61 1.51 -11.53
C THR A 331 -6.34 2.61 -10.78
N GLY A 332 -7.57 2.92 -11.15
CA GLY A 332 -8.47 3.86 -10.48
C GLY A 332 -7.94 5.28 -10.29
N VAL A 333 -6.80 5.43 -9.69
CA VAL A 333 -6.10 6.71 -9.62
C VAL A 333 -5.04 6.68 -10.71
N SER A 334 -5.38 7.25 -11.86
CA SER A 334 -4.38 7.68 -12.83
C SER A 334 -3.20 8.24 -12.05
N GLY A 335 -2.02 7.72 -12.32
CA GLY A 335 -0.81 8.25 -11.69
C GLY A 335 -0.81 9.76 -11.89
N ILE A 336 -1.29 10.47 -10.89
CA ILE A 336 -1.34 11.90 -10.92
C ILE A 336 0.10 12.31 -10.89
N ASN A 337 0.59 12.47 -12.08
CA ASN A 337 1.79 13.23 -12.26
C ASN A 337 1.42 14.61 -11.73
N VAL A 338 1.93 15.01 -10.58
CA VAL A 338 1.79 16.35 -10.01
C VAL A 338 2.00 17.45 -11.07
N THR A 339 2.51 17.07 -12.18
CA THR A 339 2.98 17.84 -13.33
C THR A 339 2.08 17.78 -14.55
N SER A 340 0.98 17.05 -14.52
CA SER A 340 -0.01 17.15 -15.58
C SER A 340 -0.65 18.54 -15.50
N ARG A 341 -0.44 19.36 -16.54
CA ARG A 341 -1.10 20.68 -16.67
C ARG A 341 -2.62 20.60 -16.50
N LYS A 342 -3.22 19.46 -16.81
CA LYS A 342 -4.66 19.19 -16.64
C LYS A 342 -5.10 19.12 -15.18
N CYS A 343 -4.16 18.85 -14.26
CA CYS A 343 -4.44 18.70 -12.84
C CYS A 343 -3.98 19.91 -12.01
N LEU A 344 -3.36 20.94 -12.63
CA LEU A 344 -2.96 22.15 -11.90
C LEU A 344 -4.19 22.96 -11.51
N PRO A 345 -4.29 23.42 -10.25
CA PRO A 345 -5.31 24.38 -9.85
C PRO A 345 -5.30 25.59 -10.77
N ALA A 346 -6.46 26.16 -11.05
CA ALA A 346 -6.57 27.36 -11.90
C ALA A 346 -5.67 28.51 -11.42
N THR A 347 -5.48 28.62 -10.11
CA THR A 347 -4.59 29.60 -9.46
C THR A 347 -3.11 29.40 -9.76
N TRP A 348 -2.72 28.22 -10.26
CA TRP A 348 -1.35 27.87 -10.62
C TRP A 348 -1.07 27.93 -12.13
N GLN A 349 -2.09 28.32 -12.91
CA GLN A 349 -1.95 28.48 -14.36
C GLN A 349 -1.25 29.80 -14.66
N GLY A 350 0.08 29.76 -14.70
CA GLY A 350 0.91 30.92 -14.99
C GLY A 350 1.92 31.24 -13.88
N GLY A 351 2.90 32.08 -14.18
CA GLY A 351 3.91 32.53 -13.24
C GLY A 351 4.97 31.49 -12.86
N ILE A 352 5.73 31.80 -11.81
CA ILE A 352 6.90 31.03 -11.38
C ILE A 352 6.54 29.64 -10.86
N LEU A 353 5.36 29.47 -10.24
CA LEU A 353 4.89 28.17 -9.74
C LEU A 353 4.58 27.21 -10.88
N ALA A 354 3.90 27.66 -11.93
CA ALA A 354 3.65 26.84 -13.11
C ALA A 354 4.96 26.42 -13.80
N PHE A 355 5.93 27.32 -13.87
CA PHE A 355 7.27 27.01 -14.38
C PHE A 355 7.96 25.94 -13.52
N ALA A 356 8.01 26.12 -12.20
CA ALA A 356 8.64 25.20 -11.27
C ALA A 356 8.02 23.80 -11.35
N VAL A 357 6.69 23.72 -11.40
CA VAL A 357 5.93 22.46 -11.53
C VAL A 357 6.20 21.80 -12.88
N ASN A 358 6.28 22.56 -13.98
CA ASN A 358 6.60 22.01 -15.30
C ASN A 358 8.03 21.46 -15.35
N VAL A 359 9.01 22.16 -14.78
CA VAL A 359 10.41 21.69 -14.69
C VAL A 359 10.49 20.42 -13.85
N LEU A 360 9.89 20.44 -12.65
CA LEU A 360 9.85 19.27 -11.77
C LEU A 360 9.22 18.07 -12.48
N GLY A 361 8.14 18.28 -13.21
CA GLY A 361 7.47 17.24 -13.95
C GLY A 361 8.27 16.65 -15.09
N SER A 362 8.97 17.49 -15.78
CA SER A 362 9.87 17.01 -16.82
C SER A 362 10.95 16.10 -16.22
N ILE A 363 11.55 16.52 -15.10
CA ILE A 363 12.53 15.71 -14.37
C ILE A 363 11.91 14.39 -13.87
N GLN A 364 10.75 14.46 -13.24
CA GLN A 364 10.04 13.26 -12.77
C GLN A 364 9.70 12.31 -13.91
N SER A 365 9.30 12.83 -15.06
CA SER A 365 9.03 12.01 -16.25
C SER A 365 10.27 11.28 -16.75
N VAL A 366 11.42 11.94 -16.78
CA VAL A 366 12.71 11.30 -17.16
C VAL A 366 13.08 10.23 -16.15
N VAL A 367 13.07 10.56 -14.85
CA VAL A 367 13.40 9.60 -13.77
C VAL A 367 12.50 8.37 -13.85
N ARG A 368 11.24 8.56 -14.15
CA ARG A 368 10.24 7.51 -14.29
C ARG A 368 10.56 6.53 -15.43
N TYR A 369 10.91 7.03 -16.62
CA TYR A 369 11.29 6.16 -17.74
C TYR A 369 12.57 5.39 -17.46
N LEU A 370 13.50 5.99 -16.72
CA LEU A 370 14.76 5.36 -16.33
C LEU A 370 14.61 4.42 -15.13
N PHE A 371 13.54 4.55 -14.33
CA PHE A 371 13.38 3.82 -13.07
C PHE A 371 13.37 2.30 -13.25
N LEU A 372 12.55 1.77 -14.18
CA LEU A 372 12.48 0.33 -14.41
C LEU A 372 13.78 -0.27 -14.96
N PRO A 373 14.42 0.31 -15.98
CA PRO A 373 15.75 -0.13 -16.41
C PRO A 373 16.77 -0.11 -15.28
N LEU A 374 16.80 0.97 -14.48
CA LEU A 374 17.70 1.07 -13.33
C LEU A 374 17.39 0.01 -12.26
N ALA A 375 16.13 -0.21 -11.93
CA ALA A 375 15.74 -1.23 -10.97
C ALA A 375 16.12 -2.64 -11.46
N ALA A 376 15.86 -2.95 -12.74
CA ALA A 376 16.22 -4.23 -13.34
C ALA A 376 17.75 -4.44 -13.36
N PHE A 377 18.53 -3.44 -13.77
CA PHE A 377 19.98 -3.50 -13.72
C PHE A 377 20.49 -3.59 -12.27
N GLY A 378 19.87 -2.87 -11.35
CA GLY A 378 20.20 -2.96 -9.92
C GLY A 378 19.93 -4.33 -9.31
N ILE A 379 18.83 -4.97 -9.67
CA ILE A 379 18.54 -6.36 -9.28
C ILE A 379 19.62 -7.29 -9.84
N TYR A 380 19.97 -7.15 -11.13
CA TYR A 380 21.03 -7.95 -11.75
C TYR A 380 22.36 -7.80 -10.99
N VAL A 381 22.81 -6.57 -10.74
CA VAL A 381 24.04 -6.29 -10.00
C VAL A 381 24.00 -6.83 -8.58
N ALA A 382 22.88 -6.63 -7.88
CA ALA A 382 22.70 -7.08 -6.51
C ALA A 382 22.71 -8.62 -6.41
N VAL A 383 22.03 -9.32 -7.32
CA VAL A 383 22.01 -10.80 -7.37
C VAL A 383 23.42 -11.35 -7.63
N ARG A 384 24.19 -10.73 -8.51
CA ARG A 384 25.59 -11.10 -8.75
C ARG A 384 26.48 -10.92 -7.53
N LYS A 385 26.20 -9.91 -6.71
CA LYS A 385 26.99 -9.60 -5.51
C LYS A 385 26.57 -10.46 -4.33
N ASP A 386 25.29 -10.51 -4.02
CA ASP A 386 24.70 -11.36 -2.98
C ASP A 386 23.24 -11.72 -3.33
N TRP A 387 23.08 -12.87 -3.97
CA TRP A 387 21.77 -13.35 -4.41
C TRP A 387 20.81 -13.60 -3.24
N ARG A 388 21.31 -13.93 -2.04
CA ARG A 388 20.48 -14.23 -0.88
C ARG A 388 19.84 -12.98 -0.30
N VAL A 389 20.64 -11.92 -0.11
CA VAL A 389 20.12 -10.60 0.27
C VAL A 389 19.14 -10.09 -0.77
N SER A 390 19.46 -10.27 -2.05
CA SER A 390 18.58 -9.87 -3.13
C SER A 390 17.25 -10.62 -3.11
N CYS A 391 17.24 -11.93 -2.97
CA CYS A 391 16.01 -12.73 -2.86
C CYS A 391 15.20 -12.39 -1.61
N LEU A 392 15.87 -12.09 -0.47
CA LEU A 392 15.21 -11.66 0.75
C LEU A 392 14.39 -10.36 0.54
N LEU A 393 14.94 -9.41 -0.20
CA LEU A 393 14.24 -8.16 -0.52
C LEU A 393 13.19 -8.36 -1.62
N LEU A 394 13.51 -9.18 -2.64
CA LEU A 394 12.61 -9.44 -3.76
C LEU A 394 11.34 -10.18 -3.36
N VAL A 395 11.32 -10.93 -2.24
CA VAL A 395 10.08 -11.56 -1.78
C VAL A 395 8.98 -10.54 -1.51
N THR A 396 9.33 -9.36 -0.98
CA THR A 396 8.37 -8.26 -0.80
C THR A 396 7.88 -7.72 -2.13
N VAL A 397 8.78 -7.57 -3.12
CA VAL A 397 8.42 -7.14 -4.48
C VAL A 397 7.47 -8.15 -5.14
N VAL A 398 7.82 -9.44 -5.10
CA VAL A 398 7.01 -10.53 -5.69
C VAL A 398 5.65 -10.63 -5.01
N TYR A 399 5.59 -10.44 -3.69
CA TYR A 399 4.33 -10.45 -2.95
C TYR A 399 3.36 -9.37 -3.44
N TYR A 400 3.83 -8.16 -3.62
CA TYR A 400 2.98 -7.07 -4.12
C TYR A 400 2.66 -7.19 -5.61
N LEU A 401 3.54 -7.80 -6.39
CA LEU A 401 3.27 -8.03 -7.81
C LEU A 401 2.34 -9.21 -8.07
N VAL A 402 2.56 -10.37 -7.46
CA VAL A 402 1.81 -11.58 -7.83
C VAL A 402 0.48 -11.66 -7.07
N PRO A 403 0.43 -11.86 -5.73
CA PRO A 403 -0.85 -11.86 -5.05
C PRO A 403 -1.55 -10.49 -5.05
N GLY A 404 -0.78 -9.41 -5.04
CA GLY A 404 -1.32 -8.04 -5.05
C GLY A 404 -2.08 -7.67 -6.32
N THR A 405 -1.86 -8.37 -7.44
CA THR A 405 -2.56 -8.14 -8.72
C THR A 405 -3.65 -9.18 -9.01
N ALA A 406 -3.87 -10.10 -8.08
CA ALA A 406 -4.92 -11.11 -8.22
C ALA A 406 -6.35 -10.57 -7.99
N ALA A 407 -6.52 -9.34 -7.57
CA ALA A 407 -7.79 -8.68 -7.34
C ALA A 407 -7.78 -7.27 -7.95
N HIS A 408 -8.74 -6.43 -7.62
CA HIS A 408 -8.70 -4.99 -7.93
C HIS A 408 -7.39 -4.39 -7.44
N THR A 409 -6.76 -3.59 -8.28
CA THR A 409 -5.39 -3.12 -8.04
C THR A 409 -5.29 -1.62 -8.22
N GLU A 410 -4.79 -0.94 -7.20
CA GLU A 410 -4.46 0.48 -7.28
C GLU A 410 -2.97 0.70 -7.06
N ILE A 411 -2.39 1.71 -7.72
CA ILE A 411 -0.96 2.05 -7.60
C ILE A 411 -0.53 2.26 -6.15
N ARG A 412 -1.41 2.80 -5.29
CA ARG A 412 -1.12 3.01 -3.87
C ARG A 412 -0.77 1.72 -3.12
N TYR A 413 -1.29 0.57 -3.55
CA TYR A 413 -1.04 -0.70 -2.86
C TYR A 413 0.39 -1.21 -3.03
N VAL A 414 1.11 -0.75 -4.03
CA VAL A 414 2.48 -1.20 -4.32
C VAL A 414 3.58 -0.25 -3.81
N LEU A 415 3.22 0.78 -3.06
CA LEU A 415 4.19 1.70 -2.46
C LEU A 415 5.36 0.98 -1.75
N PRO A 416 5.13 -0.06 -0.91
CA PRO A 416 6.23 -0.77 -0.27
C PRO A 416 7.18 -1.44 -1.28
N MET A 417 6.63 -2.03 -2.35
CA MET A 417 7.41 -2.61 -3.43
C MET A 417 8.31 -1.57 -4.08
N HIS A 418 7.78 -0.38 -4.37
CA HIS A 418 8.56 0.69 -4.98
C HIS A 418 9.68 1.19 -4.08
N GLY A 419 9.49 1.21 -2.76
CA GLY A 419 10.57 1.50 -1.82
C GLY A 419 11.74 0.51 -1.92
N ILE A 420 11.44 -0.78 -2.05
CA ILE A 420 12.46 -1.82 -2.28
C ILE A 420 13.11 -1.67 -3.66
N LEU A 421 12.33 -1.40 -4.71
CA LEU A 421 12.87 -1.19 -6.06
C LEU A 421 13.76 0.05 -6.14
N ILE A 422 13.49 1.11 -5.38
CA ILE A 422 14.37 2.28 -5.25
C ILE A 422 15.72 1.87 -4.65
N ALA A 423 15.74 0.99 -3.65
CA ALA A 423 17.00 0.48 -3.10
C ALA A 423 17.80 -0.29 -4.16
N PHE A 424 17.17 -1.12 -4.99
CA PHE A 424 17.86 -1.78 -6.12
C PHE A 424 18.32 -0.79 -7.18
N ALA A 425 17.49 0.17 -7.59
CA ALA A 425 17.86 1.20 -8.55
C ALA A 425 19.07 2.03 -8.07
N SER A 426 19.19 2.26 -6.77
CA SER A 426 20.34 2.93 -6.18
C SER A 426 21.65 2.12 -6.33
N ALA A 427 21.56 0.79 -6.22
CA ALA A 427 22.72 -0.08 -6.47
C ALA A 427 23.17 -0.02 -7.93
N ALA A 428 22.23 0.09 -8.89
CA ALA A 428 22.54 0.32 -10.30
C ALA A 428 23.30 1.62 -10.52
N ILE A 429 22.84 2.72 -9.93
CA ILE A 429 23.51 4.03 -10.05
C ILE A 429 24.94 3.96 -9.55
N VAL A 430 25.16 3.33 -8.38
CA VAL A 430 26.51 3.19 -7.81
C VAL A 430 27.43 2.38 -8.73
N GLU A 431 26.92 1.27 -9.28
CA GLU A 431 27.72 0.43 -10.18
C GLU A 431 27.99 1.13 -11.52
N SER A 432 27.01 1.84 -12.10
CA SER A 432 27.22 2.64 -13.32
C SER A 432 28.29 3.70 -13.13
N ILE A 433 28.28 4.43 -12.01
CA ILE A 433 29.33 5.41 -11.70
C ILE A 433 30.70 4.73 -11.56
N ARG A 434 30.75 3.54 -10.97
CA ARG A 434 32.00 2.78 -10.85
C ARG A 434 32.55 2.39 -12.22
N LEU A 435 31.69 1.89 -13.13
CA LEU A 435 32.09 1.48 -14.49
C LEU A 435 32.57 2.66 -15.36
N ILE A 436 32.06 3.87 -15.11
CA ILE A 436 32.49 5.07 -15.85
C ILE A 436 33.84 5.57 -15.34
N ARG A 437 34.20 5.32 -14.08
CA ARG A 437 35.41 5.82 -13.44
C ARG A 437 36.61 4.86 -13.51
N GLY A 438 36.32 3.59 -13.78
CA GLY A 438 37.37 2.55 -13.89
C GLY A 438 37.64 2.09 -15.26
#